data_0b62e2723e934efb01caace2a48148c0
#
_entry.id   0b62e2723e934efb01caace2a48148c0
#
_cell.length_a   1.000
_cell.length_b   1.000
_cell.length_c   1.000
_cell.angle_alpha   90.00
_cell.angle_beta   90.00
_cell.angle_gamma   90.00
#
_symmetry.space_group_name_H-M   'P 1'
#
loop_
_entity.id
_entity.type
_entity.pdbx_description
1 polymer ?
#
loop_
_entity_poly.entity_id
_entity_poly.type
_entity_poly.pdbx_seq_one_letter_code
_entity_poly.pdbx_strand_id
1 'polypeptide(L)'
;MTARGAALVVPLWLLACAGTLAQTAPDTRRSGFDTMSPSIQAMQRDDQQNPGMLWVADGEVLWNKIFGISFSCAHCHGDAKKSMRGVAAHYPDWDKIDKQPVDLTQRINLCRTRHQQVLPLPPESEELLGLEAYVAHQSRGLPIAPSTAKELDAPRERGRQQWDQRIGQLNLSCALCHDQLPGHMLAGATIPQGHINGYPTYRLEWQGMGSLQRRLRNCLSGVRAEPPPFNSTEMVELELYLAQRSAGMKVETPAVRP
;
A
#
# COMPACT_ATOMS: atom_id res chain seq x y z
N MET A 1 -25.38 -86.71 12.42
CA MET A 1 -25.62 -85.41 13.08
C MET A 1 -24.53 -84.46 12.62
N THR A 2 -24.82 -83.67 11.63
CA THR A 2 -23.86 -82.77 10.94
C THR A 2 -24.22 -81.30 11.30
N ALA A 3 -23.37 -80.64 12.06
CA ALA A 3 -23.56 -79.23 12.39
C ALA A 3 -22.95 -78.35 11.25
N ARG A 4 -23.79 -77.50 10.62
CA ARG A 4 -23.41 -76.49 9.65
C ARG A 4 -23.07 -75.19 10.37
N GLY A 5 -21.86 -74.82 10.33
CA GLY A 5 -21.40 -73.47 10.80
C GLY A 5 -21.73 -72.42 9.74
N ALA A 6 -22.50 -71.41 10.15
CA ALA A 6 -22.77 -70.23 9.33
C ALA A 6 -21.68 -69.18 9.57
N ALA A 7 -20.94 -68.80 8.54
CA ALA A 7 -19.99 -67.71 8.56
C ALA A 7 -20.70 -66.38 8.35
N LEU A 8 -20.62 -65.47 9.34
CA LEU A 8 -21.09 -64.08 9.22
C LEU A 8 -20.03 -63.25 8.49
N VAL A 9 -20.39 -62.76 7.28
CA VAL A 9 -19.58 -61.80 6.51
C VAL A 9 -20.04 -60.39 6.92
N VAL A 10 -19.20 -59.67 7.64
CA VAL A 10 -19.39 -58.27 8.01
C VAL A 10 -18.87 -57.38 6.83
N PRO A 11 -19.70 -56.56 6.19
CA PRO A 11 -19.22 -55.67 5.16
C PRO A 11 -18.49 -54.46 5.80
N LEU A 12 -17.22 -54.31 5.48
CA LEU A 12 -16.40 -53.17 5.84
C LEU A 12 -16.75 -51.97 4.95
N TRP A 13 -17.52 -51.02 5.49
CA TRP A 13 -17.80 -49.75 4.80
C TRP A 13 -16.58 -48.84 4.91
N LEU A 14 -15.82 -48.69 3.83
CA LEU A 14 -14.81 -47.65 3.69
C LEU A 14 -15.49 -46.28 3.53
N LEU A 15 -15.52 -45.49 4.59
CA LEU A 15 -15.88 -44.08 4.50
C LEU A 15 -14.74 -43.35 3.73
N ALA A 16 -14.93 -43.06 2.45
CA ALA A 16 -14.11 -42.15 1.70
C ALA A 16 -14.44 -40.73 2.18
N CYS A 17 -13.57 -40.17 3.03
CA CYS A 17 -13.56 -38.73 3.32
C CYS A 17 -13.14 -37.98 2.05
N ALA A 18 -14.11 -37.54 1.25
CA ALA A 18 -13.90 -36.57 0.19
C ALA A 18 -13.58 -35.23 0.84
N GLY A 19 -12.29 -34.90 0.93
CA GLY A 19 -11.82 -33.58 1.31
C GLY A 19 -12.32 -32.59 0.25
N THR A 20 -13.34 -31.80 0.58
CA THR A 20 -13.75 -30.65 -0.21
C THR A 20 -12.60 -29.63 -0.19
N LEU A 21 -11.82 -29.57 -1.27
CA LEU A 21 -10.94 -28.45 -1.54
C LEU A 21 -11.86 -27.22 -1.68
N ALA A 22 -11.86 -26.38 -0.66
CA ALA A 22 -12.51 -25.08 -0.73
C ALA A 22 -11.85 -24.30 -1.88
N GLN A 23 -12.51 -24.21 -3.02
CA GLN A 23 -12.11 -23.31 -4.11
C GLN A 23 -12.26 -21.89 -3.58
N THR A 24 -11.10 -21.22 -3.35
CA THR A 24 -11.11 -19.78 -3.09
C THR A 24 -11.69 -19.08 -4.31
N ALA A 25 -12.69 -18.22 -4.09
CA ALA A 25 -13.26 -17.41 -5.15
C ALA A 25 -12.14 -16.66 -5.89
N PRO A 26 -12.20 -16.50 -7.22
CA PRO A 26 -11.17 -15.79 -7.96
C PRO A 26 -11.04 -14.35 -7.43
N ASP A 27 -9.81 -13.89 -7.27
CA ASP A 27 -9.53 -12.51 -6.85
C ASP A 27 -9.97 -11.56 -7.98
N THR A 28 -11.01 -10.77 -7.73
CA THR A 28 -11.57 -9.80 -8.67
C THR A 28 -10.94 -8.41 -8.53
N ARG A 29 -9.99 -8.24 -7.61
CA ARG A 29 -9.32 -6.96 -7.41
C ARG A 29 -8.40 -6.66 -8.59
N ARG A 30 -8.43 -5.40 -9.00
CA ARG A 30 -7.60 -4.88 -10.10
C ARG A 30 -6.74 -3.74 -9.61
N SER A 31 -5.50 -3.75 -10.07
CA SER A 31 -4.62 -2.59 -9.90
C SER A 31 -5.12 -1.41 -10.75
N GLY A 32 -4.83 -0.19 -10.30
CA GLY A 32 -4.98 0.98 -11.16
C GLY A 32 -4.18 0.90 -12.47
N PHE A 33 -3.12 0.07 -12.51
CA PHE A 33 -2.37 -0.22 -13.73
C PHE A 33 -3.23 -0.83 -14.84
N ASP A 34 -4.17 -1.72 -14.48
CA ASP A 34 -4.98 -2.48 -15.46
C ASP A 34 -5.94 -1.57 -16.25
N THR A 35 -6.20 -0.37 -15.74
CA THR A 35 -7.07 0.62 -16.39
C THR A 35 -6.31 1.68 -17.20
N MET A 36 -4.98 1.60 -17.23
CA MET A 36 -4.14 2.55 -17.96
C MET A 36 -4.08 2.23 -19.46
N SER A 37 -3.79 3.25 -20.25
CA SER A 37 -3.52 3.08 -21.69
C SER A 37 -2.29 2.17 -21.91
N PRO A 38 -2.21 1.45 -23.04
CA PRO A 38 -1.04 0.62 -23.34
C PRO A 38 0.30 1.37 -23.28
N SER A 39 0.32 2.65 -23.64
CA SER A 39 1.53 3.49 -23.56
C SER A 39 1.96 3.76 -22.12
N ILE A 40 1.04 4.07 -21.22
CA ILE A 40 1.35 4.27 -19.80
C ILE A 40 1.78 2.95 -19.14
N GLN A 41 1.12 1.85 -19.52
CA GLN A 41 1.52 0.53 -19.05
C GLN A 41 2.94 0.16 -19.51
N ALA A 42 3.29 0.45 -20.77
CA ALA A 42 4.63 0.23 -21.29
C ALA A 42 5.67 1.08 -20.53
N MET A 43 5.37 2.37 -20.33
CA MET A 43 6.22 3.28 -19.56
C MET A 43 6.47 2.79 -18.14
N GLN A 44 5.45 2.29 -17.43
CA GLN A 44 5.62 1.77 -16.07
C GLN A 44 6.45 0.48 -16.03
N ARG A 45 6.37 -0.38 -17.07
CA ARG A 45 7.08 -1.66 -17.10
C ARG A 45 8.58 -1.52 -17.43
N ASP A 46 8.95 -0.48 -18.12
CA ASP A 46 10.32 -0.23 -18.55
C ASP A 46 10.98 0.80 -17.63
N ASP A 47 11.91 0.34 -16.78
CA ASP A 47 12.60 1.21 -15.83
C ASP A 47 13.41 2.34 -16.51
N GLN A 48 13.77 2.20 -17.78
CA GLN A 48 14.45 3.25 -18.53
C GLN A 48 13.48 4.36 -19.02
N GLN A 49 12.20 4.02 -19.18
CA GLN A 49 11.15 4.95 -19.60
C GLN A 49 10.29 5.45 -18.45
N ASN A 50 10.34 4.77 -17.28
CA ASN A 50 9.57 5.14 -16.13
C ASN A 50 10.18 6.38 -15.44
N PRO A 51 9.55 7.56 -15.54
CA PRO A 51 10.14 8.76 -14.97
C PRO A 51 10.21 8.74 -13.43
N GLY A 52 9.41 7.90 -12.76
CA GLY A 52 9.49 7.68 -11.32
C GLY A 52 10.81 7.06 -10.87
N MET A 53 11.57 6.43 -11.79
CA MET A 53 12.91 5.90 -11.47
C MET A 53 13.94 6.98 -11.19
N LEU A 54 13.71 8.24 -11.60
CA LEU A 54 14.57 9.36 -11.21
C LEU A 54 14.49 9.59 -9.70
N TRP A 55 13.30 9.56 -9.11
CA TRP A 55 13.13 9.65 -7.64
C TRP A 55 13.75 8.47 -6.90
N VAL A 56 13.69 7.26 -7.49
CA VAL A 56 14.36 6.09 -6.91
C VAL A 56 15.88 6.31 -6.90
N ALA A 57 16.45 6.83 -7.99
CA ALA A 57 17.89 7.13 -8.09
C ALA A 57 18.32 8.24 -7.09
N ASP A 58 17.55 9.32 -7.00
CA ASP A 58 17.79 10.40 -6.03
C ASP A 58 17.67 9.88 -4.59
N GLY A 59 16.70 9.02 -4.33
CA GLY A 59 16.53 8.35 -3.04
C GLY A 59 17.73 7.45 -2.69
N GLU A 60 18.34 6.76 -3.65
CA GLU A 60 19.57 6.00 -3.44
C GLU A 60 20.74 6.89 -3.06
N VAL A 61 20.87 8.04 -3.71
CA VAL A 61 21.89 9.05 -3.34
C VAL A 61 21.67 9.53 -1.91
N LEU A 62 20.41 9.89 -1.56
CA LEU A 62 20.05 10.34 -0.22
C LEU A 62 20.22 9.24 0.84
N TRP A 63 19.98 7.99 0.52
CA TRP A 63 20.20 6.84 1.42
C TRP A 63 21.64 6.74 1.88
N ASN A 64 22.57 7.01 0.98
CA ASN A 64 24.01 6.93 1.25
C ASN A 64 24.60 8.24 1.77
N LYS A 65 23.87 9.37 1.66
CA LYS A 65 24.33 10.68 2.07
C LYS A 65 24.39 10.79 3.60
N ILE A 66 25.50 11.31 4.10
CA ILE A 66 25.68 11.60 5.53
C ILE A 66 24.89 12.86 5.88
N PHE A 67 24.14 12.81 6.95
CA PHE A 67 23.41 13.92 7.52
C PHE A 67 23.76 14.12 9.01
N GLY A 68 23.64 15.34 9.51
CA GLY A 68 23.78 15.66 10.93
C GLY A 68 25.12 15.23 11.52
N ILE A 69 25.06 14.40 12.57
CA ILE A 69 26.21 13.99 13.39
C ILE A 69 27.04 12.84 12.79
N SER A 70 26.95 12.59 11.49
CA SER A 70 27.79 11.63 10.75
C SER A 70 27.14 10.30 10.37
N PHE A 71 25.83 10.23 10.28
CA PHE A 71 25.14 8.99 9.90
C PHE A 71 24.32 9.16 8.62
N SER A 72 24.49 8.21 7.69
CA SER A 72 23.56 7.99 6.57
C SER A 72 22.53 6.90 6.95
N CYS A 73 21.48 6.74 6.14
CA CYS A 73 20.57 5.59 6.30
C CYS A 73 21.36 4.27 6.14
N ALA A 74 22.25 4.21 5.15
CA ALA A 74 23.12 3.05 4.90
C ALA A 74 24.04 2.71 6.07
N HIS A 75 24.45 3.69 6.90
CA HIS A 75 25.29 3.41 8.05
C HIS A 75 24.64 2.44 9.04
N CYS A 76 23.32 2.59 9.29
CA CYS A 76 22.57 1.74 10.22
C CYS A 76 21.92 0.54 9.51
N HIS A 77 21.40 0.76 8.30
CA HIS A 77 20.60 -0.24 7.59
C HIS A 77 21.39 -1.01 6.52
N GLY A 78 22.60 -0.58 6.16
CA GLY A 78 23.40 -1.20 5.11
C GLY A 78 22.78 -1.07 3.71
N ASP A 79 22.90 -2.12 2.93
CA ASP A 79 22.34 -2.21 1.58
C ASP A 79 20.80 -2.31 1.63
N ALA A 80 20.12 -1.29 1.11
CA ALA A 80 18.68 -1.22 1.09
C ALA A 80 18.02 -2.39 0.34
N LYS A 81 18.68 -2.93 -0.69
CA LYS A 81 18.17 -4.09 -1.44
C LYS A 81 17.96 -5.32 -0.54
N LYS A 82 18.70 -5.40 0.55
CA LYS A 82 18.57 -6.46 1.55
C LYS A 82 17.70 -6.04 2.73
N SER A 83 17.99 -4.90 3.34
CA SER A 83 17.37 -4.46 4.61
C SER A 83 15.98 -3.87 4.44
N MET A 84 15.67 -3.28 3.28
CA MET A 84 14.37 -2.65 3.01
C MET A 84 13.42 -3.52 2.19
N ARG A 85 13.84 -4.74 1.85
CA ARG A 85 12.98 -5.66 1.10
C ARG A 85 11.72 -6.01 1.91
N GLY A 86 10.57 -5.65 1.37
CA GLY A 86 9.26 -5.89 2.00
C GLY A 86 8.84 -4.82 3.03
N VAL A 87 9.73 -3.91 3.40
CA VAL A 87 9.44 -2.90 4.43
C VAL A 87 8.24 -2.05 4.05
N ALA A 88 8.25 -1.44 2.86
CA ALA A 88 7.14 -0.58 2.43
C ALA A 88 5.81 -1.34 2.29
N ALA A 89 5.85 -2.62 1.95
CA ALA A 89 4.65 -3.45 1.86
C ALA A 89 3.94 -3.68 3.21
N HIS A 90 4.60 -3.31 4.32
CA HIS A 90 4.11 -3.50 5.69
C HIS A 90 3.49 -2.25 6.31
N TYR A 91 3.78 -1.07 5.73
CA TYR A 91 3.30 0.22 6.23
C TYR A 91 1.87 0.52 5.78
N PRO A 92 1.11 1.32 6.59
CA PRO A 92 1.47 1.91 7.91
C PRO A 92 1.65 0.87 9.02
N ASP A 93 2.47 1.23 10.04
CA ASP A 93 2.76 0.37 11.19
C ASP A 93 2.72 1.16 12.51
N TRP A 94 2.77 0.43 13.64
CA TRP A 94 2.72 1.02 14.96
C TRP A 94 4.08 1.54 15.43
N ASP A 95 4.17 2.81 15.77
CA ASP A 95 5.34 3.35 16.47
C ASP A 95 5.20 3.13 17.99
N LYS A 96 6.10 2.30 18.54
CA LYS A 96 6.05 1.93 19.97
C LYS A 96 6.45 3.07 20.91
N ILE A 97 7.20 4.06 20.42
CA ILE A 97 7.68 5.19 21.22
C ILE A 97 6.58 6.23 21.32
N ASP A 98 6.06 6.69 20.17
CA ASP A 98 5.02 7.71 20.12
C ASP A 98 3.61 7.13 20.34
N LYS A 99 3.48 5.79 20.38
CA LYS A 99 2.22 5.06 20.60
C LYS A 99 1.12 5.48 19.62
N GLN A 100 1.47 5.53 18.36
CA GLN A 100 0.56 5.91 17.27
C GLN A 100 0.88 5.16 15.97
N PRO A 101 -0.09 5.02 15.06
CA PRO A 101 0.21 4.56 13.72
C PRO A 101 1.03 5.59 12.95
N VAL A 102 1.98 5.12 12.14
CA VAL A 102 2.81 5.96 11.28
C VAL A 102 2.91 5.34 9.89
N ASP A 103 2.88 6.17 8.87
CA ASP A 103 3.18 5.76 7.51
C ASP A 103 4.71 5.66 7.27
N LEU A 104 5.11 5.29 6.06
CA LEU A 104 6.52 5.13 5.74
C LEU A 104 7.27 6.48 5.75
N THR A 105 6.65 7.57 5.31
CA THR A 105 7.27 8.90 5.30
C THR A 105 7.50 9.43 6.71
N GLN A 106 6.54 9.22 7.60
CA GLN A 106 6.71 9.54 9.02
C GLN A 106 7.81 8.68 9.65
N ARG A 107 7.89 7.38 9.32
CA ARG A 107 8.98 6.51 9.81
C ARG A 107 10.34 7.00 9.35
N ILE A 108 10.49 7.41 8.09
CA ILE A 108 11.73 8.00 7.58
C ILE A 108 12.09 9.24 8.42
N ASN A 109 11.14 10.14 8.64
CA ASN A 109 11.37 11.35 9.44
C ASN A 109 11.68 11.05 10.91
N LEU A 110 11.03 10.05 11.51
CA LEU A 110 11.38 9.61 12.87
C LEU A 110 12.81 9.06 12.96
N CYS A 111 13.28 8.31 11.96
CA CYS A 111 14.68 7.89 11.92
C CYS A 111 15.62 9.09 11.81
N ARG A 112 15.28 10.09 10.98
CA ARG A 112 16.08 11.31 10.81
C ARG A 112 16.19 12.11 12.12
N THR A 113 15.07 12.34 12.78
CA THR A 113 15.03 13.13 14.03
C THR A 113 15.63 12.39 15.22
N ARG A 114 15.32 11.12 15.40
CA ARG A 114 15.75 10.33 16.56
C ARG A 114 17.22 9.90 16.48
N HIS A 115 17.71 9.58 15.29
CA HIS A 115 19.03 8.94 15.14
C HIS A 115 20.05 9.78 14.37
N GLN A 116 19.64 10.59 13.40
CA GLN A 116 20.54 11.48 12.68
C GLN A 116 20.59 12.89 13.29
N GLN A 117 19.66 13.24 14.18
CA GLN A 117 19.53 14.54 14.85
C GLN A 117 19.42 15.71 13.85
N VAL A 118 18.66 15.49 12.77
CA VAL A 118 18.36 16.51 11.77
C VAL A 118 16.86 16.78 11.72
N LEU A 119 16.48 17.92 11.15
CA LEU A 119 15.07 18.28 10.98
C LEU A 119 14.34 17.29 10.08
N PRO A 120 13.03 17.06 10.33
CA PRO A 120 12.22 16.26 9.44
C PRO A 120 12.12 16.94 8.06
N LEU A 121 12.06 16.13 7.02
CA LEU A 121 11.78 16.63 5.68
C LEU A 121 10.29 17.00 5.56
N PRO A 122 9.97 18.13 4.89
CA PRO A 122 8.57 18.50 4.68
C PRO A 122 7.81 17.42 3.90
N PRO A 123 6.51 17.21 4.19
CA PRO A 123 5.65 16.38 3.34
C PRO A 123 5.72 16.84 1.89
N GLU A 124 5.72 15.90 0.95
CA GLU A 124 5.83 16.13 -0.49
C GLU A 124 7.12 16.81 -0.97
N SER A 125 8.15 16.97 -0.12
CA SER A 125 9.46 17.40 -0.60
C SER A 125 10.08 16.33 -1.49
N GLU A 126 10.88 16.76 -2.47
CA GLU A 126 11.56 15.85 -3.41
C GLU A 126 12.43 14.83 -2.68
N GLU A 127 13.12 15.27 -1.62
CA GLU A 127 13.97 14.40 -0.82
C GLU A 127 13.17 13.33 -0.06
N LEU A 128 12.02 13.69 0.53
CA LEU A 128 11.20 12.71 1.24
C LEU A 128 10.56 11.72 0.28
N LEU A 129 10.02 12.19 -0.83
CA LEU A 129 9.44 11.35 -1.89
C LEU A 129 10.50 10.45 -2.55
N GLY A 130 11.73 10.95 -2.74
CA GLY A 130 12.84 10.15 -3.24
C GLY A 130 13.21 9.02 -2.30
N LEU A 131 13.36 9.30 -1.00
CA LEU A 131 13.63 8.28 0.02
C LEU A 131 12.48 7.27 0.11
N GLU A 132 11.23 7.74 0.11
CA GLU A 132 10.06 6.86 0.11
C GLU A 132 10.05 5.96 -1.13
N ALA A 133 10.25 6.53 -2.33
CA ALA A 133 10.28 5.79 -3.59
C ALA A 133 11.40 4.74 -3.61
N TYR A 134 12.60 5.10 -3.13
CA TYR A 134 13.72 4.18 -3.06
C TYR A 134 13.46 3.01 -2.12
N VAL A 135 12.96 3.26 -0.91
CA VAL A 135 12.59 2.21 0.05
C VAL A 135 11.44 1.34 -0.49
N ALA A 136 10.40 1.97 -1.02
CA ALA A 136 9.24 1.26 -1.56
C ALA A 136 9.60 0.40 -2.79
N HIS A 137 10.51 0.87 -3.62
CA HIS A 137 11.02 0.12 -4.77
C HIS A 137 11.66 -1.22 -4.35
N GLN A 138 12.27 -1.32 -3.16
CA GLN A 138 12.81 -2.59 -2.66
C GLN A 138 11.73 -3.63 -2.35
N SER A 139 10.47 -3.21 -2.30
CA SER A 139 9.31 -4.10 -2.12
C SER A 139 8.59 -4.43 -3.44
N ARG A 140 9.04 -3.88 -4.59
CA ARG A 140 8.36 -4.08 -5.89
C ARG A 140 8.22 -5.57 -6.23
N GLY A 141 7.01 -5.96 -6.62
CA GLY A 141 6.66 -7.35 -6.94
C GLY A 141 6.31 -8.23 -5.74
N LEU A 142 6.60 -7.78 -4.50
CA LEU A 142 6.17 -8.47 -3.29
C LEU A 142 4.70 -8.16 -2.98
N PRO A 143 3.99 -9.08 -2.30
CA PRO A 143 2.63 -8.81 -1.86
C PRO A 143 2.61 -7.74 -0.77
N ILE A 144 1.62 -6.86 -0.80
CA ILE A 144 1.29 -6.00 0.33
C ILE A 144 0.89 -6.89 1.51
N ALA A 145 1.57 -6.73 2.63
CA ALA A 145 1.39 -7.50 3.85
C ALA A 145 1.25 -6.53 5.04
N PRO A 146 0.08 -5.91 5.23
CA PRO A 146 -0.13 -4.90 6.26
C PRO A 146 0.21 -5.41 7.65
N SER A 147 0.71 -4.52 8.50
CA SER A 147 1.00 -4.83 9.89
C SER A 147 -0.21 -5.42 10.61
N THR A 148 0.03 -6.48 11.40
CA THR A 148 -0.99 -7.17 12.20
C THR A 148 -0.92 -6.80 13.69
N ALA A 149 -0.22 -5.72 14.04
CA ALA A 149 -0.16 -5.22 15.40
C ALA A 149 -1.58 -4.90 15.91
N LYS A 150 -1.94 -5.41 17.09
CA LYS A 150 -3.29 -5.25 17.65
C LYS A 150 -3.66 -3.78 17.90
N GLU A 151 -2.68 -2.97 18.21
CA GLU A 151 -2.83 -1.53 18.40
C GLU A 151 -3.38 -0.82 17.16
N LEU A 152 -3.22 -1.43 15.98
CA LEU A 152 -3.71 -0.91 14.70
C LEU A 152 -5.17 -1.29 14.39
N ASP A 153 -5.80 -2.18 15.16
CA ASP A 153 -7.16 -2.64 14.87
C ASP A 153 -8.19 -1.49 14.96
N ALA A 154 -8.15 -0.71 16.05
CA ALA A 154 -9.05 0.42 16.21
C ALA A 154 -8.76 1.56 15.23
N PRO A 155 -7.50 2.00 14.98
CA PRO A 155 -7.18 2.94 13.92
C PRO A 155 -7.64 2.48 12.52
N ARG A 156 -7.44 1.22 12.18
CA ARG A 156 -7.87 0.66 10.89
C ARG A 156 -9.39 0.69 10.72
N GLU A 157 -10.14 0.40 11.80
CA GLU A 157 -11.60 0.48 11.78
C GLU A 157 -12.08 1.93 11.61
N ARG A 158 -11.41 2.92 12.22
CA ARG A 158 -11.73 4.34 11.96
C ARG A 158 -11.45 4.72 10.51
N GLY A 159 -10.35 4.22 9.92
CA GLY A 159 -10.09 4.38 8.48
C GLY A 159 -11.18 3.78 7.59
N ARG A 160 -11.72 2.61 7.98
CA ARG A 160 -12.88 2.02 7.29
C ARG A 160 -14.12 2.90 7.39
N GLN A 161 -14.39 3.46 8.56
CA GLN A 161 -15.52 4.37 8.75
C GLN A 161 -15.38 5.65 7.90
N GLN A 162 -14.16 6.21 7.79
CA GLN A 162 -13.87 7.33 6.89
C GLN A 162 -14.13 6.98 5.42
N TRP A 163 -13.78 5.76 4.99
CA TRP A 163 -14.04 5.30 3.63
C TRP A 163 -15.52 5.30 3.27
N ASP A 164 -16.38 4.92 4.22
CA ASP A 164 -17.83 4.85 4.03
C ASP A 164 -18.53 6.19 4.29
N GLN A 165 -17.89 7.09 5.02
CA GLN A 165 -18.48 8.37 5.43
C GLN A 165 -18.70 9.30 4.24
N ARG A 166 -19.91 9.85 4.12
CA ARG A 166 -20.22 10.91 3.16
C ARG A 166 -19.69 12.25 3.66
N ILE A 167 -18.95 12.95 2.82
CA ILE A 167 -18.25 14.18 3.15
C ILE A 167 -18.35 15.21 2.04
N GLY A 168 -17.93 16.43 2.37
CA GLY A 168 -17.88 17.55 1.44
C GLY A 168 -19.25 18.06 0.98
N GLN A 169 -19.22 19.13 0.22
CA GLN A 169 -20.45 19.75 -0.31
C GLN A 169 -21.17 18.84 -1.31
N LEU A 170 -20.45 17.92 -1.94
CA LEU A 170 -21.03 16.95 -2.87
C LEU A 170 -21.64 15.74 -2.17
N ASN A 171 -21.49 15.63 -0.83
CA ASN A 171 -22.02 14.54 -0.01
C ASN A 171 -21.69 13.16 -0.58
N LEU A 172 -20.41 12.92 -0.94
CA LEU A 172 -19.92 11.67 -1.51
C LEU A 172 -18.97 10.96 -0.53
N SER A 173 -18.90 9.62 -0.63
CA SER A 173 -17.92 8.82 0.09
C SER A 173 -16.94 8.16 -0.89
N CYS A 174 -15.80 7.70 -0.37
CA CYS A 174 -14.86 6.92 -1.18
C CYS A 174 -15.52 5.66 -1.75
N ALA A 175 -16.31 4.96 -0.92
CA ALA A 175 -17.03 3.74 -1.30
C ALA A 175 -18.00 3.95 -2.47
N LEU A 176 -18.69 5.11 -2.56
CA LEU A 176 -19.62 5.39 -3.65
C LEU A 176 -18.93 5.34 -5.03
N CYS A 177 -17.69 5.82 -5.11
CA CYS A 177 -16.95 5.78 -6.37
C CYS A 177 -16.17 4.46 -6.52
N HIS A 178 -15.41 4.07 -5.50
CA HIS A 178 -14.41 3.00 -5.63
C HIS A 178 -14.96 1.59 -5.40
N ASP A 179 -16.11 1.43 -4.73
CA ASP A 179 -16.76 0.14 -4.52
C ASP A 179 -17.98 -0.04 -5.45
N GLN A 180 -18.74 1.05 -5.72
CA GLN A 180 -19.97 0.93 -6.48
C GLN A 180 -19.80 1.24 -7.97
N LEU A 181 -18.83 2.08 -8.34
CA LEU A 181 -18.63 2.58 -9.71
C LEU A 181 -17.21 2.32 -10.28
N PRO A 182 -16.47 1.25 -9.86
CA PRO A 182 -15.18 0.99 -10.49
C PRO A 182 -15.37 0.69 -11.98
N GLY A 183 -14.45 1.20 -12.80
CA GLY A 183 -14.53 1.05 -14.26
C GLY A 183 -15.35 2.12 -14.98
N HIS A 184 -16.18 2.90 -14.29
CA HIS A 184 -16.88 4.04 -14.87
C HIS A 184 -15.93 5.22 -15.09
N MET A 185 -16.31 6.13 -15.96
CA MET A 185 -15.52 7.33 -16.30
C MET A 185 -15.92 8.49 -15.40
N LEU A 186 -14.94 9.21 -14.87
CA LEU A 186 -15.10 10.48 -14.17
C LEU A 186 -14.07 11.48 -14.71
N ALA A 187 -14.53 12.58 -15.29
CA ALA A 187 -13.67 13.63 -15.82
C ALA A 187 -12.54 13.11 -16.73
N GLY A 188 -12.86 12.16 -17.61
CA GLY A 188 -11.89 11.58 -18.56
C GLY A 188 -10.99 10.47 -18.02
N ALA A 189 -11.09 10.15 -16.73
CA ALA A 189 -10.33 9.07 -16.09
C ALA A 189 -11.23 7.92 -15.64
N THR A 190 -10.74 6.69 -15.75
CA THR A 190 -11.43 5.52 -15.20
C THR A 190 -11.34 5.52 -13.67
N ILE A 191 -12.47 5.32 -12.99
CA ILE A 191 -12.52 5.15 -11.52
C ILE A 191 -11.88 3.79 -11.18
N PRO A 192 -10.76 3.76 -10.43
CA PRO A 192 -10.15 2.50 -9.99
C PRO A 192 -10.85 1.97 -8.73
N GLN A 193 -10.52 0.74 -8.33
CA GLN A 193 -11.02 0.16 -7.07
C GLN A 193 -10.37 0.73 -5.79
N GLY A 194 -9.50 1.73 -5.91
CA GLY A 194 -8.89 2.42 -4.75
C GLY A 194 -7.82 1.61 -4.02
N HIS A 195 -7.07 0.76 -4.73
CA HIS A 195 -5.92 0.05 -4.17
C HIS A 195 -4.66 0.90 -4.20
N ILE A 196 -3.81 0.74 -3.16
CA ILE A 196 -2.64 1.60 -2.93
C ILE A 196 -1.32 1.01 -3.42
N ASN A 197 -1.36 -0.09 -4.11
CA ASN A 197 -0.19 -0.88 -4.50
C ASN A 197 0.81 -0.16 -5.43
N GLY A 198 0.47 1.01 -5.96
CA GLY A 198 1.33 1.82 -6.83
C GLY A 198 2.02 3.02 -6.17
N TYR A 199 1.84 3.24 -4.86
CA TYR A 199 2.38 4.43 -4.18
C TYR A 199 3.74 4.20 -3.52
N PRO A 200 4.59 5.27 -3.48
CA PRO A 200 4.41 6.57 -4.15
C PRO A 200 4.36 6.40 -5.68
N THR A 201 3.67 7.32 -6.36
CA THR A 201 3.39 7.20 -7.78
C THR A 201 3.81 8.45 -8.56
N TYR A 202 4.39 8.27 -9.76
CA TYR A 202 4.60 9.35 -10.70
C TYR A 202 3.30 9.64 -11.44
N ARG A 203 2.89 10.90 -11.47
CA ARG A 203 1.72 11.30 -12.25
C ARG A 203 2.11 12.25 -13.38
N LEU A 204 1.62 11.92 -14.57
CA LEU A 204 1.88 12.75 -15.77
C LEU A 204 1.29 14.14 -15.63
N GLU A 205 0.10 14.26 -15.02
CA GLU A 205 -0.53 15.57 -14.75
C GLU A 205 0.28 16.45 -13.78
N TRP A 206 1.06 15.83 -12.87
CA TRP A 206 1.90 16.57 -11.92
C TRP A 206 3.33 16.73 -12.43
N GLN A 207 3.71 15.96 -13.45
CA GLN A 207 5.09 15.81 -13.91
C GLN A 207 6.06 15.54 -12.73
N GLY A 208 5.59 14.77 -11.76
CA GLY A 208 6.33 14.50 -10.54
C GLY A 208 5.79 13.34 -9.75
N MET A 209 6.58 12.91 -8.77
CA MET A 209 6.19 11.92 -7.77
C MET A 209 5.21 12.53 -6.78
N GLY A 210 4.32 11.72 -6.24
CA GLY A 210 3.45 12.11 -5.14
C GLY A 210 3.12 10.94 -4.22
N SER A 211 2.94 11.25 -2.94
CA SER A 211 2.52 10.29 -1.94
C SER A 211 1.06 9.86 -2.10
N LEU A 212 0.67 8.81 -1.39
CA LEU A 212 -0.72 8.42 -1.26
C LEU A 212 -1.57 9.55 -0.64
N GLN A 213 -1.04 10.25 0.38
CA GLN A 213 -1.75 11.35 1.03
C GLN A 213 -2.04 12.51 0.07
N ARG A 214 -1.10 12.86 -0.82
CA ARG A 214 -1.36 13.86 -1.86
C ARG A 214 -2.56 13.44 -2.74
N ARG A 215 -2.65 12.18 -3.12
CA ARG A 215 -3.77 11.68 -3.92
C ARG A 215 -5.09 11.71 -3.15
N LEU A 216 -5.08 11.28 -1.89
CA LEU A 216 -6.27 11.32 -1.02
C LEU A 216 -6.78 12.75 -0.86
N ARG A 217 -5.89 13.69 -0.58
CA ARG A 217 -6.22 15.12 -0.46
C ARG A 217 -6.83 15.67 -1.74
N ASN A 218 -6.33 15.27 -2.92
CA ASN A 218 -6.93 15.65 -4.20
C ASN A 218 -8.36 15.13 -4.35
N CYS A 219 -8.62 13.88 -3.95
CA CYS A 219 -9.98 13.32 -3.97
C CYS A 219 -10.90 14.07 -3.00
N LEU A 220 -10.42 14.39 -1.79
CA LEU A 220 -11.18 15.16 -0.80
C LEU A 220 -11.54 16.55 -1.31
N SER A 221 -10.58 17.27 -1.89
CA SER A 221 -10.82 18.55 -2.55
C SER A 221 -11.81 18.42 -3.72
N GLY A 222 -11.72 17.34 -4.49
CA GLY A 222 -12.63 17.05 -5.60
C GLY A 222 -14.09 16.88 -5.17
N VAL A 223 -14.35 16.36 -3.98
CA VAL A 223 -15.71 16.28 -3.38
C VAL A 223 -16.08 17.53 -2.57
N ARG A 224 -15.23 18.57 -2.64
CA ARG A 224 -15.39 19.86 -1.91
C ARG A 224 -15.42 19.64 -0.39
N ALA A 225 -14.61 18.73 0.11
CA ALA A 225 -14.31 18.58 1.52
C ALA A 225 -12.99 19.29 1.85
N GLU A 226 -12.84 19.76 3.09
CA GLU A 226 -11.56 20.25 3.60
C GLU A 226 -10.62 19.05 3.84
N PRO A 227 -9.47 18.97 3.15
CA PRO A 227 -8.56 17.86 3.36
C PRO A 227 -7.82 17.98 4.70
N PRO A 228 -7.76 16.92 5.52
CA PRO A 228 -6.92 16.94 6.71
C PRO A 228 -5.46 17.27 6.40
N PRO A 229 -4.68 17.79 7.35
CA PRO A 229 -3.26 18.02 7.16
C PRO A 229 -2.50 16.74 6.78
N PHE A 230 -1.39 16.88 6.06
CA PHE A 230 -0.47 15.76 5.87
C PHE A 230 -0.04 15.20 7.21
N ASN A 231 0.14 13.89 7.28
CA ASN A 231 0.57 13.16 8.46
C ASN A 231 -0.39 13.23 9.66
N SER A 232 -1.61 13.75 9.46
CA SER A 232 -2.63 13.73 10.52
C SER A 232 -3.05 12.29 10.81
N THR A 233 -3.58 12.08 12.01
CA THR A 233 -4.06 10.75 12.44
C THR A 233 -5.12 10.21 11.47
N GLU A 234 -6.03 11.06 11.02
CA GLU A 234 -7.10 10.70 10.09
C GLU A 234 -6.54 10.19 8.75
N MET A 235 -5.48 10.83 8.24
CA MET A 235 -4.87 10.40 6.98
C MET A 235 -4.20 9.03 7.12
N VAL A 236 -3.46 8.80 8.20
CA VAL A 236 -2.78 7.51 8.46
C VAL A 236 -3.78 6.40 8.73
N GLU A 237 -4.89 6.67 9.41
CA GLU A 237 -5.96 5.71 9.64
C GLU A 237 -6.63 5.26 8.33
N LEU A 238 -6.87 6.22 7.43
CA LEU A 238 -7.37 5.89 6.09
C LEU A 238 -6.37 5.04 5.30
N GLU A 239 -5.07 5.34 5.38
CA GLU A 239 -4.02 4.54 4.75
C GLU A 239 -3.96 3.10 5.31
N LEU A 240 -4.12 2.92 6.64
CA LEU A 240 -4.20 1.60 7.27
C LEU A 240 -5.32 0.76 6.66
N TYR A 241 -6.50 1.35 6.50
CA TYR A 241 -7.62 0.65 5.87
C TYR A 241 -7.33 0.33 4.40
N LEU A 242 -6.77 1.28 3.65
CA LEU A 242 -6.43 1.08 2.24
C LEU A 242 -5.33 0.02 2.05
N ALA A 243 -4.35 -0.07 2.97
CA ALA A 243 -3.36 -1.13 2.98
C ALA A 243 -4.03 -2.51 3.17
N GLN A 244 -4.99 -2.60 4.09
CA GLN A 244 -5.77 -3.83 4.29
C GLN A 244 -6.59 -4.21 3.06
N ARG A 245 -7.22 -3.23 2.37
CA ARG A 245 -7.93 -3.47 1.11
C ARG A 245 -7.02 -4.02 0.01
N SER A 246 -5.77 -3.61 0.03
CA SER A 246 -4.75 -3.97 -0.96
C SER A 246 -3.92 -5.20 -0.56
N ALA A 247 -4.21 -5.82 0.58
CA ALA A 247 -3.44 -6.96 1.10
C ALA A 247 -3.33 -8.09 0.07
N GLY A 248 -2.11 -8.59 -0.16
CA GLY A 248 -1.81 -9.63 -1.14
C GLY A 248 -1.60 -9.14 -2.57
N MET A 249 -1.99 -7.90 -2.93
CA MET A 249 -1.67 -7.32 -4.23
C MET A 249 -0.18 -7.00 -4.33
N LYS A 250 0.39 -7.11 -5.52
CA LYS A 250 1.82 -6.82 -5.73
C LYS A 250 2.10 -5.32 -5.65
N VAL A 251 3.14 -4.94 -4.94
CA VAL A 251 3.70 -3.58 -4.97
C VAL A 251 4.20 -3.26 -6.37
N GLU A 252 3.80 -2.13 -6.92
CA GLU A 252 4.15 -1.68 -8.28
C GLU A 252 5.08 -0.45 -8.30
N THR A 253 5.46 0.08 -7.15
CA THR A 253 6.25 1.33 -7.04
C THR A 253 7.60 1.27 -7.74
N PRO A 254 7.98 2.33 -8.49
CA PRO A 254 7.18 3.52 -8.77
C PRO A 254 6.17 3.26 -9.90
N ALA A 255 4.90 3.46 -9.62
CA ALA A 255 3.86 3.38 -10.64
C ALA A 255 3.77 4.66 -11.47
N VAL A 256 3.25 4.55 -12.69
CA VAL A 256 2.96 5.71 -13.56
C VAL A 256 1.46 5.82 -13.77
N ARG A 257 0.92 7.02 -13.60
CA ARG A 257 -0.51 7.32 -13.77
C ARG A 257 -0.68 8.63 -14.56
N PRO A 258 -1.87 8.84 -15.18
CA PRO A 258 -2.20 10.09 -15.87
C PRO A 258 -2.04 11.31 -14.99
#